data_d657fb23dc46c50599bc2b191c2e682a
#
_entry.id   d657fb23dc46c50599bc2b191c2e682a
#
_cell.length_a   1.000
_cell.length_b   1.000
_cell.length_c   1.000
_cell.angle_alpha   90.00
_cell.angle_beta   90.00
_cell.angle_gamma   90.00
#
_symmetry.space_group_name_H-M   'P 1'
#
loop_
_entity.id
_entity.type
_entity.pdbx_description
1 polymer ?
#
loop_
_entity_poly.entity_id
_entity_poly.type
_entity_poly.pdbx_seq_one_letter_code
_entity_poly.pdbx_strand_id
1 'polypeptide(L)'
;MKPVFLLLATLLLGPTAALRAADGPARKPNIILILTDDQGYGDLGRHGHPLLKTPHLDALHDQSVRFEQFYVSPSCSPTRAALLTGMHEFRNGVTHTTQPREHLNKEAILLPQLLLSAGYRTGFIGKWHLGGEGDHAPEKRGFEWCSTNVGGPNVHFDPVMVRNRKREPRKGYREDIFFDEAMAFIDEPKDAPFFCYLATYSPHAPLAAPEEFMAPFRGKVDAEEAAYLGMVANLDHNLGRLMRHLRERKLEDNTILVFMNDNGQTHGLDVFNAGMRGSKCTIWQGGSRALSFWKWAGKWSPHTVPNLTAHLDVLPTLCDLAGAPLPPPLGPKLEGFTLRPLLESATPIKWNDDRLLFHHVGRWPSGLGAAHKYAMASVQTGDLLLVRSRPCDDPACKQYSSQCTTLRSVEAGATAATYTKADAQFHWGVTPPGRWSLFDLKKDPACRNDLATERSELTAKLAASYDQWWDSLYPAMIRLGGDQGEPEPLSKGRAKKQK
;
A
#
# COMPACT_ATOMS: atom_id res chain seq x y z
N MET A 1 29.22 61.15 68.24
CA MET A 1 28.62 60.88 66.94
C MET A 1 29.24 59.60 66.44
N LYS A 2 28.47 58.48 66.45
CA LYS A 2 28.88 57.14 65.93
C LYS A 2 28.18 56.92 64.62
N PRO A 3 28.80 56.49 63.53
CA PRO A 3 28.12 56.18 62.29
C PRO A 3 27.47 54.76 62.33
N VAL A 4 26.25 54.70 61.94
CA VAL A 4 25.43 53.45 61.77
C VAL A 4 25.74 52.88 60.38
N PHE A 5 26.32 51.67 60.29
CA PHE A 5 26.55 50.95 59.07
C PHE A 5 25.26 50.17 58.75
N LEU A 6 24.60 50.49 57.64
CA LEU A 6 23.47 49.79 57.10
C LEU A 6 23.97 48.63 56.20
N LEU A 7 23.78 47.38 56.64
CA LEU A 7 24.11 46.18 55.83
C LEU A 7 22.94 45.96 54.85
N LEU A 8 23.17 46.13 53.56
CA LEU A 8 22.28 45.70 52.49
C LEU A 8 22.51 44.19 52.19
N ALA A 9 21.54 43.34 52.57
CA ALA A 9 21.55 41.94 52.18
C ALA A 9 20.94 41.81 50.75
N THR A 10 21.81 41.56 49.76
CA THR A 10 21.40 41.18 48.40
C THR A 10 20.98 39.70 48.36
N LEU A 11 19.67 39.46 48.26
CA LEU A 11 19.16 38.11 47.96
C LEU A 11 19.50 37.75 46.49
N LEU A 12 20.44 36.84 46.29
CA LEU A 12 20.70 36.17 45.03
C LEU A 12 19.61 35.13 44.79
N LEU A 13 18.61 35.48 43.97
CA LEU A 13 17.69 34.50 43.36
C LEU A 13 18.45 33.72 42.28
N GLY A 14 18.94 32.53 42.64
CA GLY A 14 19.49 31.59 41.69
C GLY A 14 18.37 31.11 40.72
N PRO A 15 18.74 30.78 39.46
CA PRO A 15 17.75 30.25 38.53
C PRO A 15 17.21 28.92 39.06
N THR A 16 15.89 28.85 39.31
CA THR A 16 15.18 27.61 39.59
C THR A 16 15.25 26.73 38.32
N ALA A 17 16.18 25.78 38.33
CA ALA A 17 16.14 24.70 37.37
C ALA A 17 14.81 23.98 37.58
N ALA A 18 13.89 24.18 36.63
CA ALA A 18 12.68 23.39 36.57
C ALA A 18 13.11 21.92 36.45
N LEU A 19 12.95 21.17 37.55
CA LEU A 19 13.02 19.71 37.49
C LEU A 19 11.96 19.26 36.44
N ARG A 20 12.42 18.85 35.25
CA ARG A 20 11.63 18.02 34.38
C ARG A 20 11.25 16.80 35.21
N ALA A 21 9.96 16.63 35.47
CA ALA A 21 9.43 15.41 36.04
C ALA A 21 10.01 14.24 35.24
N ALA A 22 10.61 13.27 35.94
CA ALA A 22 11.08 12.04 35.32
C ALA A 22 9.91 11.45 34.52
N ASP A 23 10.09 11.37 33.20
CA ASP A 23 9.11 10.76 32.32
C ASP A 23 8.83 9.35 32.86
N GLY A 24 7.59 9.10 33.28
CA GLY A 24 7.11 7.75 33.55
C GLY A 24 7.37 6.87 32.31
N PRO A 25 7.26 5.55 32.39
CA PRO A 25 7.56 4.68 31.28
C PRO A 25 6.86 5.20 30.02
N ALA A 26 7.67 5.45 28.97
CA ALA A 26 7.19 6.09 27.73
C ALA A 26 5.92 5.41 27.23
N ARG A 27 4.83 6.17 27.16
CA ARG A 27 3.53 5.67 26.71
C ARG A 27 3.66 5.12 25.29
N LYS A 28 3.25 3.87 25.07
CA LYS A 28 3.23 3.28 23.71
C LYS A 28 2.40 4.16 22.76
N PRO A 29 2.86 4.40 21.52
CA PRO A 29 2.10 5.20 20.57
C PRO A 29 0.84 4.49 20.09
N ASN A 30 -0.21 5.22 19.81
CA ASN A 30 -1.27 4.75 18.94
C ASN A 30 -0.76 4.64 17.51
N ILE A 31 -1.36 3.76 16.73
CA ILE A 31 -0.98 3.54 15.34
C ILE A 31 -2.23 3.59 14.47
N ILE A 32 -2.20 4.42 13.43
CA ILE A 32 -3.22 4.45 12.38
C ILE A 32 -2.51 4.16 11.07
N LEU A 33 -2.92 3.09 10.40
CA LEU A 33 -2.46 2.71 9.07
C LEU A 33 -3.62 2.90 8.09
N ILE A 34 -3.49 3.88 7.19
CA ILE A 34 -4.44 4.13 6.10
C ILE A 34 -3.87 3.51 4.83
N LEU A 35 -4.66 2.62 4.21
CA LEU A 35 -4.32 1.98 2.93
C LEU A 35 -5.43 2.26 1.92
N THR A 36 -5.12 3.05 0.89
CA THR A 36 -6.04 3.30 -0.23
C THR A 36 -5.92 2.23 -1.31
N ASP A 37 -6.97 2.06 -2.12
CA ASP A 37 -7.11 1.01 -3.13
C ASP A 37 -7.12 1.60 -4.54
N ASP A 38 -6.18 1.22 -5.38
CA ASP A 38 -6.00 1.71 -6.76
C ASP A 38 -5.66 3.21 -6.89
N GLN A 39 -5.13 3.84 -5.85
CA GLN A 39 -4.61 5.20 -5.94
C GLN A 39 -3.20 5.17 -6.54
N GLY A 40 -2.93 6.03 -7.54
CA GLY A 40 -1.61 6.15 -8.12
C GLY A 40 -0.62 6.97 -7.27
N TYR A 41 0.67 6.71 -7.44
CA TYR A 41 1.72 7.58 -6.88
C TYR A 41 1.59 9.03 -7.35
N GLY A 42 1.08 9.24 -8.58
CA GLY A 42 0.85 10.56 -9.16
C GLY A 42 -0.38 11.30 -8.60
N ASP A 43 -1.30 10.61 -7.91
CA ASP A 43 -2.58 11.18 -7.47
C ASP A 43 -2.44 12.05 -6.21
N LEU A 44 -1.54 13.00 -6.27
CA LEU A 44 -1.19 13.92 -5.19
C LEU A 44 -0.80 15.28 -5.76
N GLY A 45 -1.32 16.36 -5.19
CA GLY A 45 -0.97 17.73 -5.59
C GLY A 45 0.54 17.99 -5.49
N ARG A 46 1.19 17.52 -4.42
CA ARG A 46 2.65 17.64 -4.22
C ARG A 46 3.49 16.90 -5.26
N HIS A 47 2.95 15.89 -5.93
CA HIS A 47 3.61 15.19 -7.02
C HIS A 47 3.38 15.83 -8.40
N GLY A 48 2.66 16.98 -8.43
CA GLY A 48 2.47 17.76 -9.64
C GLY A 48 1.25 17.38 -10.46
N HIS A 49 0.26 16.71 -9.86
CA HIS A 49 -0.99 16.36 -10.58
C HIS A 49 -1.69 17.62 -11.10
N PRO A 50 -1.98 17.70 -12.42
CA PRO A 50 -2.43 18.96 -13.04
C PRO A 50 -3.83 19.41 -12.63
N LEU A 51 -4.70 18.48 -12.22
CA LEU A 51 -6.09 18.74 -11.90
C LEU A 51 -6.43 18.53 -10.41
N LEU A 52 -5.87 17.51 -9.76
CA LEU A 52 -6.12 17.23 -8.36
C LEU A 52 -5.52 18.29 -7.45
N LYS A 53 -6.31 18.69 -6.46
CA LYS A 53 -5.85 19.45 -5.31
C LYS A 53 -6.14 18.63 -4.07
N THR A 54 -5.10 18.29 -3.34
CA THR A 54 -5.14 17.39 -2.17
C THR A 54 -4.54 18.09 -0.94
N PRO A 55 -5.16 19.19 -0.45
CA PRO A 55 -4.56 20.05 0.57
C PRO A 55 -4.24 19.30 1.88
N HIS A 56 -5.00 18.28 2.25
CA HIS A 56 -4.79 17.52 3.47
C HIS A 56 -3.71 16.45 3.31
N LEU A 57 -3.69 15.76 2.16
CA LEU A 57 -2.60 14.85 1.79
C LEU A 57 -1.29 15.62 1.58
N ASP A 58 -1.35 16.80 0.95
CA ASP A 58 -0.19 17.68 0.78
C ASP A 58 0.35 18.14 2.15
N ALA A 59 -0.53 18.50 3.08
CA ALA A 59 -0.14 18.84 4.45
C ALA A 59 0.46 17.65 5.20
N LEU A 60 -0.10 16.45 5.06
CA LEU A 60 0.47 15.23 5.64
C LEU A 60 1.84 14.93 5.04
N HIS A 61 1.97 15.00 3.71
CA HIS A 61 3.25 14.85 3.01
C HIS A 61 4.31 15.78 3.60
N ASP A 62 4.01 17.09 3.75
CA ASP A 62 4.97 18.09 4.23
C ASP A 62 5.35 17.88 5.72
N GLN A 63 4.49 17.24 6.51
CA GLN A 63 4.68 16.97 7.94
C GLN A 63 5.23 15.58 8.24
N SER A 64 5.54 14.77 7.23
CA SER A 64 5.91 13.36 7.37
C SER A 64 7.36 13.07 7.00
N VAL A 65 7.85 11.94 7.48
CA VAL A 65 8.94 11.22 6.83
C VAL A 65 8.36 10.56 5.58
N ARG A 66 8.95 10.86 4.41
CA ARG A 66 8.45 10.46 3.09
C ARG A 66 9.43 9.51 2.43
N PHE A 67 8.93 8.38 1.97
CA PHE A 67 9.75 7.39 1.28
C PHE A 67 9.61 7.57 -0.25
N GLU A 68 10.68 7.97 -0.91
CA GLU A 68 10.67 8.19 -2.38
C GLU A 68 10.63 6.88 -3.15
N GLN A 69 11.29 5.86 -2.63
CA GLN A 69 11.35 4.53 -3.24
C GLN A 69 10.65 3.51 -2.35
N PHE A 70 9.34 3.67 -2.18
CA PHE A 70 8.50 2.71 -1.48
C PHE A 70 7.70 1.90 -2.48
N TYR A 71 7.84 0.57 -2.41
CA TYR A 71 7.23 -0.34 -3.37
C TYR A 71 6.27 -1.31 -2.71
N VAL A 72 5.22 -1.66 -3.46
CA VAL A 72 4.16 -2.59 -3.08
C VAL A 72 4.00 -3.65 -4.17
N SER A 73 3.26 -4.71 -3.92
CA SER A 73 2.88 -5.65 -4.96
C SER A 73 1.96 -4.98 -5.99
N PRO A 74 1.98 -5.39 -7.26
CA PRO A 74 1.21 -4.70 -8.29
C PRO A 74 -0.30 -4.96 -8.26
N SER A 75 -0.82 -5.51 -7.15
CA SER A 75 -2.25 -5.78 -6.96
C SER A 75 -2.64 -5.93 -5.50
N CYS A 76 -3.94 -5.72 -5.20
CA CYS A 76 -4.45 -5.47 -3.85
C CYS A 76 -4.29 -6.61 -2.84
N SER A 77 -4.80 -7.83 -3.08
CA SER A 77 -4.67 -8.93 -2.10
C SER A 77 -3.22 -9.31 -1.82
N PRO A 78 -2.35 -9.42 -2.83
CA PRO A 78 -0.90 -9.61 -2.64
C PRO A 78 -0.28 -8.56 -1.71
N THR A 79 -0.47 -7.27 -1.98
CA THR A 79 0.06 -6.21 -1.13
C THR A 79 -0.44 -6.33 0.31
N ARG A 80 -1.74 -6.56 0.51
CA ARG A 80 -2.35 -6.68 1.84
C ARG A 80 -1.79 -7.88 2.61
N ALA A 81 -1.57 -9.01 1.93
CA ALA A 81 -0.94 -10.19 2.52
C ALA A 81 0.50 -9.91 2.96
N ALA A 82 1.31 -9.34 2.08
CA ALA A 82 2.71 -9.05 2.36
C ALA A 82 2.89 -7.98 3.45
N LEU A 83 2.09 -6.91 3.42
CA LEU A 83 2.08 -5.86 4.44
C LEU A 83 1.79 -6.41 5.84
N LEU A 84 0.80 -7.30 5.98
CA LEU A 84 0.38 -7.83 7.26
C LEU A 84 1.26 -8.96 7.78
N THR A 85 2.09 -9.59 6.92
CA THR A 85 2.95 -10.72 7.28
C THR A 85 4.44 -10.40 7.32
N GLY A 86 4.88 -9.29 6.68
CA GLY A 86 6.29 -8.96 6.50
C GLY A 86 7.04 -9.93 5.59
N MET A 87 6.32 -10.73 4.79
CA MET A 87 6.83 -11.74 3.88
C MET A 87 6.18 -11.57 2.51
N HIS A 88 6.91 -11.89 1.43
CA HIS A 88 6.35 -11.87 0.08
C HIS A 88 5.06 -12.72 0.02
N GLU A 89 4.03 -12.17 -0.61
CA GLU A 89 2.68 -12.73 -0.65
C GLU A 89 2.64 -14.18 -1.15
N PHE A 90 3.51 -14.56 -2.09
CA PHE A 90 3.58 -15.94 -2.60
C PHE A 90 4.01 -16.95 -1.53
N ARG A 91 4.80 -16.53 -0.53
CA ARG A 91 5.13 -17.40 0.63
C ARG A 91 3.93 -17.71 1.51
N ASN A 92 2.87 -16.92 1.38
CA ASN A 92 1.61 -17.07 2.10
C ASN A 92 0.46 -17.59 1.21
N GLY A 93 0.76 -18.04 -0.02
CA GLY A 93 -0.20 -18.62 -0.96
C GLY A 93 -1.09 -17.61 -1.68
N VAL A 94 -0.86 -16.30 -1.49
CA VAL A 94 -1.66 -15.25 -2.13
C VAL A 94 -1.02 -14.85 -3.46
N THR A 95 -1.60 -15.32 -4.56
CA THR A 95 -1.08 -15.10 -5.92
C THR A 95 -2.10 -14.45 -6.86
N HIS A 96 -3.30 -14.19 -6.38
CA HIS A 96 -4.40 -13.63 -7.17
C HIS A 96 -5.30 -12.74 -6.31
N THR A 97 -6.21 -12.03 -6.94
CA THR A 97 -7.22 -11.17 -6.31
C THR A 97 -8.62 -11.80 -6.35
N THR A 98 -8.71 -13.09 -6.61
CA THR A 98 -9.96 -13.87 -6.65
C THR A 98 -9.78 -15.18 -5.90
N GLN A 99 -10.90 -15.69 -5.38
CA GLN A 99 -10.91 -16.95 -4.64
C GLN A 99 -10.51 -18.15 -5.52
N PRO A 100 -9.84 -19.13 -4.96
CA PRO A 100 -9.36 -19.21 -3.56
C PRO A 100 -7.98 -18.56 -3.34
N ARG A 101 -7.31 -18.07 -4.38
CA ARG A 101 -5.90 -17.62 -4.40
C ARG A 101 -5.67 -16.23 -3.79
N GLU A 102 -6.74 -15.56 -3.31
CA GLU A 102 -6.66 -14.39 -2.44
C GLU A 102 -6.63 -14.78 -0.95
N HIS A 103 -6.90 -16.04 -0.61
CA HIS A 103 -6.98 -16.49 0.77
C HIS A 103 -5.59 -16.57 1.40
N LEU A 104 -5.37 -15.75 2.41
CA LEU A 104 -4.13 -15.76 3.18
C LEU A 104 -4.00 -17.05 3.98
N ASN A 105 -2.82 -17.67 3.98
CA ASN A 105 -2.51 -18.84 4.79
C ASN A 105 -2.97 -18.64 6.25
N LYS A 106 -3.75 -19.59 6.77
CA LYS A 106 -4.32 -19.55 8.13
C LYS A 106 -3.26 -19.57 9.23
N GLU A 107 -2.13 -20.23 8.98
CA GLU A 107 -1.01 -20.33 9.90
C GLU A 107 -0.09 -19.10 9.90
N ALA A 108 -0.30 -18.15 8.98
CA ALA A 108 0.49 -16.93 8.94
C ALA A 108 0.22 -16.08 10.19
N ILE A 109 1.28 -15.60 10.83
CA ILE A 109 1.21 -14.66 11.94
C ILE A 109 1.09 -13.24 11.35
N LEU A 110 0.11 -12.49 11.80
CA LEU A 110 -0.20 -11.17 11.27
C LEU A 110 0.14 -10.07 12.26
N LEU A 111 0.46 -8.90 11.72
CA LEU A 111 0.71 -7.66 12.47
C LEU A 111 -0.34 -7.40 13.59
N PRO A 112 -1.67 -7.45 13.36
CA PRO A 112 -2.63 -7.20 14.42
C PRO A 112 -2.56 -8.22 15.56
N GLN A 113 -2.22 -9.48 15.29
CA GLN A 113 -2.03 -10.50 16.34
C GLN A 113 -0.83 -10.16 17.24
N LEU A 114 0.27 -9.69 16.64
CA LEU A 114 1.47 -9.26 17.37
C LEU A 114 1.20 -8.01 18.22
N LEU A 115 0.50 -7.03 17.66
CA LEU A 115 0.12 -5.81 18.37
C LEU A 115 -0.89 -6.10 19.49
N LEU A 116 -1.86 -6.98 19.25
CA LEU A 116 -2.80 -7.44 20.29
C LEU A 116 -2.04 -8.10 21.47
N SER A 117 -1.08 -8.99 21.18
CA SER A 117 -0.24 -9.60 22.22
C SER A 117 0.64 -8.59 22.98
N ALA A 118 0.94 -7.46 22.37
CA ALA A 118 1.66 -6.35 22.98
C ALA A 118 0.75 -5.37 23.74
N GLY A 119 -0.54 -5.69 23.89
CA GLY A 119 -1.51 -4.91 24.66
C GLY A 119 -2.19 -3.79 23.89
N TYR A 120 -2.15 -3.81 22.57
CA TYR A 120 -2.92 -2.88 21.73
C TYR A 120 -4.37 -3.36 21.58
N ARG A 121 -5.32 -2.43 21.55
CA ARG A 121 -6.62 -2.66 20.93
C ARG A 121 -6.45 -2.64 19.42
N THR A 122 -7.14 -3.50 18.71
CA THR A 122 -6.97 -3.63 17.25
C THR A 122 -8.29 -3.43 16.52
N GLY A 123 -8.32 -2.46 15.60
CA GLY A 123 -9.47 -2.14 14.78
C GLY A 123 -9.17 -2.30 13.28
N PHE A 124 -10.10 -2.90 12.56
CA PHE A 124 -10.09 -3.02 11.11
C PHE A 124 -11.35 -2.41 10.51
N ILE A 125 -11.17 -1.49 9.55
CA ILE A 125 -12.26 -0.83 8.87
C ILE A 125 -12.04 -0.90 7.35
N GLY A 126 -13.04 -1.37 6.60
CA GLY A 126 -13.07 -1.31 5.14
C GLY A 126 -12.76 -2.62 4.43
N LYS A 127 -11.87 -2.60 3.43
CA LYS A 127 -11.56 -3.70 2.52
C LYS A 127 -10.52 -4.67 3.10
N TRP A 128 -10.95 -5.91 3.33
CA TRP A 128 -10.06 -6.99 3.80
C TRP A 128 -9.29 -7.67 2.66
N HIS A 129 -10.01 -8.31 1.75
CA HIS A 129 -9.52 -8.95 0.52
C HIS A 129 -8.46 -10.06 0.74
N LEU A 130 -8.55 -10.80 1.85
CA LEU A 130 -7.66 -11.92 2.21
C LEU A 130 -8.45 -13.16 2.64
N GLY A 131 -9.66 -13.33 2.07
CA GLY A 131 -10.67 -14.28 2.50
C GLY A 131 -11.58 -13.70 3.57
N GLY A 132 -12.89 -13.60 3.29
CA GLY A 132 -13.85 -12.90 4.15
C GLY A 132 -14.61 -13.79 5.12
N GLU A 133 -14.42 -15.12 5.07
CA GLU A 133 -15.23 -16.08 5.81
C GLU A 133 -14.40 -17.05 6.65
N GLY A 134 -15.04 -17.60 7.67
CA GLY A 134 -14.43 -18.59 8.57
C GLY A 134 -13.15 -18.08 9.22
N ASP A 135 -12.09 -18.89 9.16
CA ASP A 135 -10.79 -18.59 9.79
C ASP A 135 -10.00 -17.50 9.03
N HIS A 136 -10.42 -17.11 7.84
CA HIS A 136 -9.81 -16.04 7.08
C HIS A 136 -10.38 -14.65 7.41
N ALA A 137 -11.53 -14.60 8.08
CA ALA A 137 -12.21 -13.35 8.43
C ALA A 137 -11.33 -12.50 9.39
N PRO A 138 -11.31 -11.16 9.26
CA PRO A 138 -10.41 -10.29 10.01
C PRO A 138 -10.55 -10.42 11.51
N GLU A 139 -11.77 -10.69 12.03
CA GLU A 139 -12.02 -10.94 13.46
C GLU A 139 -11.42 -12.26 14.00
N LYS A 140 -10.97 -13.14 13.11
CA LYS A 140 -10.21 -14.36 13.45
C LYS A 140 -8.71 -14.16 13.27
N ARG A 141 -8.32 -13.01 12.74
CA ARG A 141 -6.95 -12.69 12.37
C ARG A 141 -6.34 -11.56 13.21
N GLY A 142 -6.85 -11.37 14.45
CA GLY A 142 -6.28 -10.48 15.45
C GLY A 142 -6.90 -9.08 15.51
N PHE A 143 -8.07 -8.87 14.91
CA PHE A 143 -8.84 -7.62 15.07
C PHE A 143 -10.03 -7.82 15.99
N GLU A 144 -10.09 -7.00 17.06
CA GLU A 144 -11.18 -7.01 18.04
C GLU A 144 -12.40 -6.20 17.59
N TRP A 145 -12.15 -5.15 16.79
CA TRP A 145 -13.18 -4.32 16.17
C TRP A 145 -13.08 -4.47 14.66
N CYS A 146 -14.16 -4.87 14.02
CA CYS A 146 -14.21 -5.00 12.56
C CYS A 146 -15.43 -4.25 12.03
N SER A 147 -15.24 -3.38 11.02
CA SER A 147 -16.31 -2.70 10.31
C SER A 147 -16.07 -2.77 8.81
N THR A 148 -16.96 -3.46 8.09
CA THR A 148 -16.94 -3.62 6.63
C THR A 148 -18.33 -3.31 6.07
N ASN A 149 -18.51 -3.39 4.75
CA ASN A 149 -19.85 -3.25 4.16
C ASN A 149 -20.26 -4.49 3.35
N VAL A 150 -21.55 -4.74 3.31
CA VAL A 150 -22.14 -5.74 2.41
C VAL A 150 -22.01 -5.26 0.95
N GLY A 151 -21.66 -6.16 0.03
CA GLY A 151 -21.53 -5.86 -1.39
C GLY A 151 -20.16 -5.25 -1.79
N GLY A 152 -19.27 -5.06 -0.83
CA GLY A 152 -17.88 -4.64 -1.08
C GLY A 152 -17.77 -3.37 -1.92
N PRO A 153 -16.95 -3.37 -3.00
CA PRO A 153 -16.72 -2.18 -3.81
C PRO A 153 -17.95 -1.70 -4.58
N ASN A 154 -18.95 -2.56 -4.81
CA ASN A 154 -20.11 -2.24 -5.65
C ASN A 154 -21.16 -1.34 -4.99
N VAL A 155 -21.00 -1.01 -3.70
CA VAL A 155 -21.96 -0.21 -2.94
C VAL A 155 -21.26 1.07 -2.45
N HIS A 156 -21.56 2.19 -3.08
CA HIS A 156 -20.95 3.50 -2.76
C HIS A 156 -21.78 4.32 -1.80
N PHE A 157 -23.11 4.26 -1.94
CA PHE A 157 -24.04 5.09 -1.15
C PHE A 157 -24.98 4.20 -0.34
N ASP A 158 -25.36 4.70 0.82
CA ASP A 158 -26.30 4.06 1.74
C ASP A 158 -25.97 2.59 2.05
N PRO A 159 -24.71 2.25 2.40
CA PRO A 159 -24.30 0.86 2.59
C PRO A 159 -24.98 0.23 3.81
N VAL A 160 -25.15 -1.10 3.74
CA VAL A 160 -25.33 -1.90 4.95
C VAL A 160 -23.96 -2.22 5.52
N MET A 161 -23.61 -1.61 6.63
CA MET A 161 -22.38 -1.89 7.35
C MET A 161 -22.48 -3.19 8.14
N VAL A 162 -21.32 -3.85 8.30
CA VAL A 162 -21.17 -5.03 9.17
C VAL A 162 -20.14 -4.69 10.24
N ARG A 163 -20.63 -4.21 11.38
CA ARG A 163 -19.79 -3.90 12.54
C ARG A 163 -19.85 -5.06 13.54
N ASN A 164 -18.71 -5.69 13.81
CA ASN A 164 -18.62 -6.82 14.75
C ASN A 164 -19.73 -7.87 14.51
N ARG A 165 -19.95 -8.23 13.22
CA ARG A 165 -20.98 -9.18 12.73
C ARG A 165 -22.43 -8.69 12.80
N LYS A 166 -22.70 -7.49 13.31
CA LYS A 166 -24.03 -6.88 13.26
C LYS A 166 -24.19 -6.06 11.99
N ARG A 167 -25.32 -6.26 11.29
CA ARG A 167 -25.66 -5.49 10.09
C ARG A 167 -26.44 -4.25 10.47
N GLU A 168 -25.99 -3.09 10.01
CA GLU A 168 -26.60 -1.79 10.28
C GLU A 168 -26.65 -0.97 8.99
N PRO A 169 -27.83 -0.64 8.45
CA PRO A 169 -27.96 0.31 7.35
C PRO A 169 -27.43 1.68 7.77
N ARG A 170 -26.62 2.29 6.92
CA ARG A 170 -26.09 3.64 7.13
C ARG A 170 -26.45 4.52 5.93
N LYS A 171 -26.62 5.82 6.18
CA LYS A 171 -26.89 6.81 5.14
C LYS A 171 -25.60 7.55 4.79
N GLY A 172 -25.42 7.84 3.50
CA GLY A 172 -24.29 8.62 3.00
C GLY A 172 -23.30 7.81 2.17
N TYR A 173 -22.19 8.44 1.88
CA TYR A 173 -21.13 7.86 1.07
C TYR A 173 -20.28 6.90 1.89
N ARG A 174 -19.95 5.73 1.34
CA ARG A 174 -19.27 4.65 2.04
C ARG A 174 -17.95 5.06 2.66
N GLU A 175 -17.12 5.82 1.94
CA GLU A 175 -15.80 6.22 2.47
C GLU A 175 -15.93 7.18 3.65
N ASP A 176 -16.91 8.11 3.62
CA ASP A 176 -17.19 8.99 4.77
C ASP A 176 -17.54 8.16 6.00
N ILE A 177 -18.37 7.11 5.80
CA ILE A 177 -18.76 6.20 6.88
C ILE A 177 -17.55 5.40 7.39
N PHE A 178 -16.62 4.96 6.54
CA PHE A 178 -15.42 4.27 7.00
C PHE A 178 -14.55 5.15 7.89
N PHE A 179 -14.39 6.41 7.54
CA PHE A 179 -13.67 7.35 8.40
C PHE A 179 -14.42 7.64 9.71
N ASP A 180 -15.74 7.71 9.68
CA ASP A 180 -16.57 7.81 10.90
C ASP A 180 -16.41 6.58 11.80
N GLU A 181 -16.40 5.37 11.23
CA GLU A 181 -16.13 4.12 11.96
C GLU A 181 -14.73 4.09 12.57
N ALA A 182 -13.73 4.60 11.86
CA ALA A 182 -12.37 4.71 12.38
C ALA A 182 -12.31 5.69 13.56
N MET A 183 -12.94 6.86 13.45
CA MET A 183 -13.02 7.83 14.55
C MET A 183 -13.81 7.26 15.74
N ALA A 184 -14.89 6.53 15.51
CA ALA A 184 -15.64 5.85 16.57
C ALA A 184 -14.80 4.79 17.29
N PHE A 185 -14.00 4.01 16.57
CA PHE A 185 -13.07 3.06 17.19
C PHE A 185 -11.99 3.77 18.01
N ILE A 186 -11.45 4.89 17.53
CA ILE A 186 -10.45 5.71 18.23
C ILE A 186 -11.03 6.26 19.55
N ASP A 187 -12.28 6.68 19.53
CA ASP A 187 -12.98 7.28 20.68
C ASP A 187 -13.44 6.26 21.74
N GLU A 188 -13.35 4.96 21.47
CA GLU A 188 -13.70 3.95 22.46
C GLU A 188 -12.91 4.16 23.77
N PRO A 189 -13.58 4.30 24.93
CA PRO A 189 -12.93 4.65 26.18
C PRO A 189 -12.16 3.45 26.76
N LYS A 190 -10.88 3.35 26.44
CA LYS A 190 -9.96 2.32 26.98
C LYS A 190 -8.57 2.92 27.15
N ASP A 191 -7.89 2.59 28.23
CA ASP A 191 -6.55 3.09 28.56
C ASP A 191 -5.41 2.45 27.73
N ALA A 192 -5.72 1.47 26.89
CA ALA A 192 -4.74 0.80 26.03
C ALA A 192 -4.46 1.60 24.75
N PRO A 193 -3.22 1.55 24.22
CA PRO A 193 -2.92 2.08 22.89
C PRO A 193 -3.73 1.32 21.82
N PHE A 194 -3.97 1.93 20.68
CA PHE A 194 -4.73 1.30 19.61
C PHE A 194 -3.92 1.17 18.32
N PHE A 195 -4.26 0.14 17.54
CA PHE A 195 -3.91 -0.02 16.15
C PHE A 195 -5.19 0.01 15.31
N CYS A 196 -5.34 1.05 14.48
CA CYS A 196 -6.44 1.22 13.54
C CYS A 196 -5.92 0.96 12.12
N TYR A 197 -6.39 -0.11 11.48
CA TYR A 197 -6.14 -0.38 10.07
C TYR A 197 -7.36 0.04 9.25
N LEU A 198 -7.28 1.23 8.64
CA LEU A 198 -8.30 1.81 7.77
C LEU A 198 -7.92 1.54 6.31
N ALA A 199 -8.57 0.57 5.71
CA ALA A 199 -8.34 0.12 4.34
C ALA A 199 -9.54 0.50 3.46
N THR A 200 -9.43 1.58 2.69
CA THR A 200 -10.54 2.08 1.86
C THR A 200 -10.77 1.21 0.63
N TYR A 201 -11.94 1.35 0.00
CA TYR A 201 -12.15 0.84 -1.36
C TYR A 201 -11.83 1.90 -2.42
N SER A 202 -11.85 3.19 -2.07
CA SER A 202 -11.54 4.27 -3.00
C SER A 202 -10.04 4.38 -3.28
N PRO A 203 -9.69 4.71 -4.54
CA PRO A 203 -10.54 4.96 -5.70
C PRO A 203 -10.76 3.75 -6.65
N HIS A 204 -10.84 2.51 -6.14
CA HIS A 204 -11.09 1.30 -6.94
C HIS A 204 -12.48 1.32 -7.62
N ALA A 205 -12.55 0.83 -8.85
CA ALA A 205 -13.80 0.68 -9.60
C ALA A 205 -14.79 -0.33 -8.94
N PRO A 206 -16.11 -0.18 -9.16
CA PRO A 206 -16.78 0.81 -10.01
C PRO A 206 -16.60 2.23 -9.45
N LEU A 207 -16.60 3.24 -10.32
CA LEU A 207 -16.27 4.61 -9.94
C LEU A 207 -17.53 5.41 -9.61
N ALA A 208 -17.60 5.96 -8.41
CA ALA A 208 -18.62 6.91 -8.00
C ALA A 208 -18.13 7.73 -6.80
N ALA A 209 -18.40 9.03 -6.81
CA ALA A 209 -18.14 9.92 -5.70
C ALA A 209 -19.33 10.87 -5.52
N PRO A 210 -19.50 11.52 -4.35
CA PRO A 210 -20.47 12.58 -4.20
C PRO A 210 -20.22 13.71 -5.22
N GLU A 211 -21.30 14.30 -5.73
CA GLU A 211 -21.25 15.30 -6.82
C GLU A 211 -20.31 16.48 -6.52
N GLU A 212 -20.29 16.93 -5.27
CA GLU A 212 -19.42 18.03 -4.84
C GLU A 212 -17.93 17.77 -5.10
N PHE A 213 -17.50 16.49 -5.04
CA PHE A 213 -16.13 16.11 -5.32
C PHE A 213 -15.87 15.86 -6.81
N MET A 214 -16.89 15.49 -7.60
CA MET A 214 -16.77 15.30 -9.05
C MET A 214 -16.87 16.59 -9.85
N ALA A 215 -17.69 17.54 -9.39
CA ALA A 215 -17.99 18.79 -10.08
C ALA A 215 -16.74 19.60 -10.51
N PRO A 216 -15.65 19.69 -9.72
CA PRO A 216 -14.44 20.41 -10.12
C PRO A 216 -13.76 19.85 -11.39
N PHE A 217 -14.02 18.60 -11.74
CA PHE A 217 -13.39 17.88 -12.86
C PHE A 217 -14.27 17.79 -14.09
N ARG A 218 -15.59 18.05 -13.97
CA ARG A 218 -16.53 18.01 -15.09
C ARG A 218 -16.10 18.98 -16.20
N GLY A 219 -16.16 18.50 -17.44
CA GLY A 219 -15.76 19.27 -18.62
C GLY A 219 -14.24 19.42 -18.82
N LYS A 220 -13.41 18.95 -17.88
CA LYS A 220 -11.95 18.90 -18.02
C LYS A 220 -11.47 17.50 -18.43
N VAL A 221 -12.20 16.47 -18.00
CA VAL A 221 -11.98 15.06 -18.31
C VAL A 221 -13.34 14.41 -18.59
N ASP A 222 -13.34 13.14 -19.01
CA ASP A 222 -14.58 12.40 -19.19
C ASP A 222 -15.27 12.08 -17.83
N ALA A 223 -16.45 11.47 -17.88
CA ALA A 223 -17.26 11.24 -16.67
C ALA A 223 -16.65 10.20 -15.74
N GLU A 224 -15.96 9.20 -16.28
CA GLU A 224 -15.31 8.12 -15.52
C GLU A 224 -14.08 8.67 -14.81
N GLU A 225 -13.25 9.42 -15.51
CA GLU A 225 -12.10 10.12 -14.93
C GLU A 225 -12.52 11.14 -13.87
N ALA A 226 -13.61 11.89 -14.11
CA ALA A 226 -14.13 12.84 -13.12
C ALA A 226 -14.60 12.13 -11.83
N ALA A 227 -15.18 10.93 -11.94
CA ALA A 227 -15.55 10.12 -10.80
C ALA A 227 -14.32 9.61 -10.04
N TYR A 228 -13.30 9.12 -10.74
CA TYR A 228 -12.03 8.70 -10.14
C TYR A 228 -11.35 9.82 -9.35
N LEU A 229 -11.15 10.97 -9.99
CA LEU A 229 -10.56 12.15 -9.34
C LEU A 229 -11.41 12.64 -8.17
N GLY A 230 -12.74 12.56 -8.27
CA GLY A 230 -13.68 12.86 -7.20
C GLY A 230 -13.53 11.92 -6.00
N MET A 231 -13.28 10.63 -6.23
CA MET A 231 -13.01 9.66 -5.16
C MET A 231 -11.70 10.00 -4.42
N VAL A 232 -10.65 10.39 -5.14
CA VAL A 232 -9.38 10.83 -4.51
C VAL A 232 -9.57 12.13 -3.73
N ALA A 233 -10.33 13.09 -4.26
CA ALA A 233 -10.64 14.34 -3.55
C ALA A 233 -11.45 14.09 -2.26
N ASN A 234 -12.38 13.13 -2.26
CA ASN A 234 -13.10 12.72 -1.05
C ASN A 234 -12.17 12.05 -0.03
N LEU A 235 -11.22 11.21 -0.45
CA LEU A 235 -10.21 10.64 0.45
C LEU A 235 -9.39 11.74 1.14
N ASP A 236 -8.94 12.74 0.39
CA ASP A 236 -8.24 13.91 0.93
C ASP A 236 -9.08 14.64 1.98
N HIS A 237 -10.35 14.93 1.67
CA HIS A 237 -11.30 15.55 2.59
C HIS A 237 -11.41 14.75 3.90
N ASN A 238 -11.62 13.46 3.81
CA ASN A 238 -11.76 12.57 4.97
C ASN A 238 -10.48 12.45 5.79
N LEU A 239 -9.31 12.42 5.16
CA LEU A 239 -8.04 12.51 5.86
C LEU A 239 -7.96 13.80 6.70
N GLY A 240 -8.40 14.93 6.14
CA GLY A 240 -8.49 16.20 6.86
C GLY A 240 -9.40 16.13 8.08
N ARG A 241 -10.56 15.44 7.98
CA ARG A 241 -11.48 15.19 9.10
C ARG A 241 -10.80 14.36 10.20
N LEU A 242 -10.13 13.27 9.84
CA LEU A 242 -9.42 12.41 10.79
C LEU A 242 -8.27 13.16 11.51
N MET A 243 -7.45 13.90 10.76
CA MET A 243 -6.35 14.67 11.34
C MET A 243 -6.85 15.75 12.30
N ARG A 244 -7.98 16.40 12.01
CA ARG A 244 -8.65 17.34 12.91
C ARG A 244 -9.14 16.65 14.17
N HIS A 245 -9.81 15.51 14.02
CA HIS A 245 -10.30 14.69 15.13
C HIS A 245 -9.18 14.32 16.10
N LEU A 246 -8.02 13.87 15.60
CA LEU A 246 -6.86 13.54 16.44
C LEU A 246 -6.36 14.74 17.25
N ARG A 247 -6.35 15.96 16.66
CA ARG A 247 -5.96 17.19 17.36
C ARG A 247 -6.98 17.57 18.45
N GLU A 248 -8.26 17.53 18.14
CA GLU A 248 -9.34 17.83 19.08
C GLU A 248 -9.35 16.89 20.27
N ARG A 249 -9.03 15.59 20.03
CA ARG A 249 -8.88 14.58 21.08
C ARG A 249 -7.51 14.62 21.80
N LYS A 250 -6.59 15.49 21.38
CA LYS A 250 -5.22 15.57 21.91
C LYS A 250 -4.45 14.24 21.79
N LEU A 251 -4.70 13.53 20.71
CA LEU A 251 -4.06 12.23 20.41
C LEU A 251 -2.91 12.36 19.41
N GLU A 252 -2.82 13.47 18.67
CA GLU A 252 -1.86 13.65 17.57
C GLU A 252 -0.41 13.40 18.00
N ASP A 253 0.00 13.92 19.16
CA ASP A 253 1.38 13.82 19.65
C ASP A 253 1.79 12.39 20.06
N ASN A 254 0.81 11.53 20.36
CA ASN A 254 1.07 10.12 20.70
C ASN A 254 0.49 9.15 19.66
N THR A 255 0.37 9.58 18.41
CA THR A 255 -0.15 8.73 17.32
C THR A 255 0.81 8.73 16.14
N ILE A 256 1.18 7.53 15.72
CA ILE A 256 1.86 7.30 14.44
C ILE A 256 0.78 7.17 13.37
N LEU A 257 0.77 8.11 12.42
CA LEU A 257 -0.11 8.09 11.26
C LEU A 257 0.68 7.68 10.03
N VAL A 258 0.30 6.54 9.43
CA VAL A 258 0.86 6.03 8.19
C VAL A 258 -0.19 6.11 7.09
N PHE A 259 0.16 6.73 5.97
CA PHE A 259 -0.66 6.76 4.75
C PHE A 259 0.09 6.11 3.61
N MET A 260 -0.55 5.16 2.93
CA MET A 260 -0.02 4.50 1.74
C MET A 260 -1.14 3.97 0.83
N ASN A 261 -0.81 3.65 -0.42
CA ASN A 261 -1.70 2.96 -1.35
C ASN A 261 -1.24 1.51 -1.57
N ASP A 262 -2.16 0.65 -2.04
CA ASP A 262 -1.91 -0.79 -2.16
C ASP A 262 -1.34 -1.23 -3.51
N ASN A 263 -1.54 -0.48 -4.58
CA ASN A 263 -0.95 -0.69 -5.91
C ASN A 263 -1.13 0.57 -6.77
N GLY A 264 -0.62 0.56 -7.98
CA GLY A 264 -0.81 1.68 -8.92
C GLY A 264 -2.26 1.88 -9.36
N GLN A 265 -2.53 3.03 -9.97
CA GLN A 265 -3.85 3.42 -10.47
C GLN A 265 -4.32 2.56 -11.64
N THR A 266 -5.66 2.53 -11.82
CA THR A 266 -6.32 1.94 -12.98
C THR A 266 -6.95 2.98 -13.90
N HIS A 267 -7.22 4.16 -13.39
CA HIS A 267 -7.81 5.32 -14.09
C HIS A 267 -6.92 6.54 -13.87
N GLY A 268 -7.15 7.62 -14.59
CA GLY A 268 -6.34 8.83 -14.48
C GLY A 268 -4.97 8.77 -15.16
N LEU A 269 -4.59 7.64 -15.76
CA LEU A 269 -3.28 7.43 -16.39
C LEU A 269 -2.97 8.45 -17.49
N ASP A 270 -3.97 8.75 -18.31
CA ASP A 270 -3.87 9.73 -19.38
C ASP A 270 -3.84 11.18 -18.87
N VAL A 271 -4.30 11.39 -17.63
CA VAL A 271 -4.22 12.70 -16.98
C VAL A 271 -2.84 12.89 -16.36
N PHE A 272 -2.41 11.92 -15.53
CA PHE A 272 -1.11 12.01 -14.89
C PHE A 272 -0.69 10.68 -14.26
N ASN A 273 0.52 10.23 -14.56
CA ASN A 273 1.15 9.06 -13.93
C ASN A 273 2.58 9.38 -13.44
N ALA A 274 2.85 10.62 -13.07
CA ALA A 274 4.16 11.11 -12.61
C ALA A 274 5.33 10.71 -13.55
N GLY A 275 5.09 10.59 -14.85
CA GLY A 275 6.09 10.19 -15.87
C GLY A 275 6.48 8.70 -15.82
N MET A 276 5.85 7.91 -14.96
CA MET A 276 6.15 6.49 -14.81
C MET A 276 5.46 5.64 -15.87
N ARG A 277 6.09 4.52 -16.22
CA ARG A 277 5.51 3.47 -17.03
C ARG A 277 4.68 2.53 -16.16
N GLY A 278 3.60 1.99 -16.74
CA GLY A 278 2.76 0.97 -16.12
C GLY A 278 1.60 1.51 -15.30
N SER A 279 0.84 0.58 -14.78
CA SER A 279 -0.37 0.78 -14.00
C SER A 279 -0.58 -0.45 -13.11
N LYS A 280 -1.66 -0.50 -12.34
CA LYS A 280 -2.07 -1.72 -11.62
C LYS A 280 -1.91 -2.97 -12.50
N CYS A 281 -1.53 -4.08 -11.90
CA CYS A 281 -1.26 -5.35 -12.57
C CYS A 281 -0.10 -5.31 -13.58
N THR A 282 0.83 -4.37 -13.44
CA THR A 282 2.10 -4.38 -14.14
C THR A 282 3.27 -4.29 -13.15
N ILE A 283 4.42 -4.82 -13.55
CA ILE A 283 5.64 -4.80 -12.71
C ILE A 283 6.50 -3.53 -12.91
N TRP A 284 6.00 -2.58 -13.65
CA TRP A 284 6.58 -1.26 -13.83
C TRP A 284 6.31 -0.36 -12.62
N GLN A 285 7.03 0.75 -12.50
CA GLN A 285 6.85 1.70 -11.39
C GLN A 285 5.39 2.15 -11.21
N GLY A 286 4.68 2.43 -12.30
CA GLY A 286 3.26 2.83 -12.24
C GLY A 286 2.34 1.78 -11.64
N GLY A 287 2.78 0.51 -11.55
CA GLY A 287 2.02 -0.56 -10.89
C GLY A 287 2.41 -0.82 -9.44
N SER A 288 3.66 -0.51 -9.07
CA SER A 288 4.23 -0.95 -7.79
C SER A 288 4.82 0.17 -6.93
N ARG A 289 5.13 1.35 -7.46
CA ARG A 289 5.58 2.48 -6.65
C ARG A 289 4.40 3.11 -5.92
N ALA A 290 4.52 3.25 -4.61
CA ALA A 290 3.44 3.72 -3.76
C ALA A 290 3.81 4.99 -3.00
N LEU A 291 2.78 5.76 -2.63
CA LEU A 291 2.87 6.78 -1.59
C LEU A 291 3.22 6.10 -0.26
N SER A 292 4.07 6.71 0.55
CA SER A 292 4.34 6.24 1.90
C SER A 292 4.77 7.41 2.78
N PHE A 293 3.84 7.87 3.61
CA PHE A 293 4.01 9.00 4.52
C PHE A 293 3.86 8.51 5.95
N TRP A 294 4.86 8.77 6.79
CA TRP A 294 4.90 8.35 8.18
C TRP A 294 5.06 9.58 9.07
N LYS A 295 4.07 9.86 9.90
CA LYS A 295 4.07 11.01 10.80
C LYS A 295 3.95 10.56 12.25
N TRP A 296 4.84 11.06 13.09
CA TRP A 296 4.69 11.04 14.54
C TRP A 296 5.01 12.43 15.05
N ALA A 297 3.96 13.21 15.34
CA ALA A 297 4.08 14.62 15.69
C ALA A 297 4.99 14.83 16.91
N GLY A 298 5.92 15.79 16.81
CA GLY A 298 6.86 16.08 17.88
C GLY A 298 7.94 15.02 18.19
N LYS A 299 7.93 13.89 17.43
CA LYS A 299 8.94 12.83 17.56
C LYS A 299 9.85 12.75 16.36
N TRP A 300 9.29 12.80 15.15
CA TRP A 300 10.05 12.76 13.90
C TRP A 300 10.03 14.10 13.20
N SER A 301 11.19 14.57 12.77
CA SER A 301 11.28 15.71 11.86
C SER A 301 10.92 15.29 10.44
N PRO A 302 10.10 16.06 9.72
CA PRO A 302 9.80 15.78 8.33
C PRO A 302 11.07 15.75 7.45
N HIS A 303 11.26 14.67 6.71
CA HIS A 303 12.37 14.52 5.77
C HIS A 303 12.05 13.50 4.69
N THR A 304 12.89 13.41 3.68
CA THR A 304 12.75 12.48 2.57
C THR A 304 13.77 11.35 2.68
N VAL A 305 13.28 10.11 2.52
CA VAL A 305 14.09 8.88 2.55
C VAL A 305 14.24 8.36 1.14
N PRO A 306 15.45 8.38 0.55
CA PRO A 306 15.70 7.91 -0.80
C PRO A 306 15.94 6.39 -0.90
N ASN A 307 16.08 5.69 0.22
CA ASN A 307 16.40 4.26 0.25
C ASN A 307 15.28 3.39 -0.32
N LEU A 308 15.64 2.26 -0.93
CA LEU A 308 14.71 1.27 -1.44
C LEU A 308 13.98 0.56 -0.31
N THR A 309 12.69 0.80 -0.16
CA THR A 309 11.82 0.30 0.91
C THR A 309 10.55 -0.33 0.33
N ALA A 310 9.82 -1.10 1.13
CA ALA A 310 8.64 -1.81 0.65
C ALA A 310 7.59 -2.03 1.74
N HIS A 311 6.39 -2.38 1.31
CA HIS A 311 5.29 -2.79 2.19
C HIS A 311 5.63 -3.97 3.14
N LEU A 312 6.60 -4.79 2.78
CA LEU A 312 7.18 -5.85 3.63
C LEU A 312 7.75 -5.29 4.95
N ASP A 313 8.20 -4.04 4.93
CA ASP A 313 8.85 -3.36 6.05
C ASP A 313 7.87 -2.86 7.11
N VAL A 314 6.58 -2.81 6.78
CA VAL A 314 5.54 -2.26 7.68
C VAL A 314 5.41 -3.09 8.95
N LEU A 315 5.29 -4.42 8.85
CA LEU A 315 5.16 -5.29 10.02
C LEU A 315 6.36 -5.16 10.97
N PRO A 316 7.62 -5.39 10.55
CA PRO A 316 8.75 -5.30 11.47
C PRO A 316 8.91 -3.89 12.05
N THR A 317 8.60 -2.84 11.28
CA THR A 317 8.67 -1.46 11.76
C THR A 317 7.64 -1.17 12.84
N LEU A 318 6.37 -1.51 12.60
CA LEU A 318 5.32 -1.23 13.58
C LEU A 318 5.47 -2.09 14.83
N CYS A 319 5.96 -3.33 14.71
CA CYS A 319 6.32 -4.15 15.88
C CYS A 319 7.45 -3.53 16.70
N ASP A 320 8.52 -3.06 16.05
CA ASP A 320 9.65 -2.39 16.72
C ASP A 320 9.19 -1.10 17.45
N LEU A 321 8.42 -0.24 16.78
CA LEU A 321 7.91 1.01 17.36
C LEU A 321 6.90 0.77 18.51
N ALA A 322 6.13 -0.31 18.44
CA ALA A 322 5.17 -0.71 19.47
C ALA A 322 5.81 -1.47 20.63
N GLY A 323 7.07 -1.87 20.51
CA GLY A 323 7.70 -2.79 21.45
C GLY A 323 7.01 -4.18 21.47
N ALA A 324 6.50 -4.62 20.31
CA ALA A 324 5.90 -5.95 20.14
C ALA A 324 6.98 -6.96 19.71
N PRO A 325 7.28 -7.98 20.51
CA PRO A 325 8.33 -8.93 20.17
C PRO A 325 7.92 -9.80 18.98
N LEU A 326 8.87 -10.03 18.08
CA LEU A 326 8.69 -10.98 16.99
C LEU A 326 8.95 -12.42 17.55
N PRO A 327 8.00 -13.35 17.42
CA PRO A 327 8.22 -14.70 17.87
C PRO A 327 9.34 -15.40 17.09
N PRO A 328 10.16 -16.27 17.71
CA PRO A 328 11.33 -16.91 17.09
C PRO A 328 11.05 -17.58 15.73
N PRO A 329 9.89 -18.24 15.50
CA PRO A 329 9.59 -18.84 14.19
C PRO A 329 9.35 -17.83 13.07
N LEU A 330 8.99 -16.58 13.40
CA LEU A 330 8.69 -15.53 12.42
C LEU A 330 9.93 -14.72 12.04
N GLY A 331 10.74 -14.30 13.03
CA GLY A 331 11.87 -13.39 12.80
C GLY A 331 12.77 -13.80 11.63
N PRO A 332 13.29 -15.04 11.55
CA PRO A 332 14.15 -15.48 10.46
C PRO A 332 13.46 -15.63 9.10
N LYS A 333 12.13 -15.58 9.05
CA LYS A 333 11.33 -15.69 7.82
C LYS A 333 10.93 -14.35 7.24
N LEU A 334 11.10 -13.27 8.02
CA LEU A 334 10.77 -11.94 7.53
C LEU A 334 11.66 -11.55 6.36
N GLU A 335 11.05 -10.99 5.34
CA GLU A 335 11.73 -10.41 4.18
C GLU A 335 11.73 -8.86 4.26
N GLY A 336 10.94 -8.32 5.18
CA GLY A 336 10.93 -6.91 5.54
C GLY A 336 11.95 -6.57 6.64
N PHE A 337 12.34 -5.29 6.69
CA PHE A 337 13.28 -4.73 7.67
C PHE A 337 12.61 -3.57 8.42
N THR A 338 13.04 -3.32 9.67
CA THR A 338 12.54 -2.14 10.36
C THR A 338 13.00 -0.86 9.68
N LEU A 339 12.06 0.04 9.42
CA LEU A 339 12.31 1.39 8.91
C LEU A 339 12.68 2.38 10.02
N ARG A 340 12.66 1.96 11.29
CA ARG A 340 12.88 2.83 12.43
C ARG A 340 14.15 3.68 12.31
N PRO A 341 15.31 3.15 11.89
CA PRO A 341 16.50 3.98 11.72
C PRO A 341 16.34 5.09 10.69
N LEU A 342 15.55 4.82 9.61
CA LEU A 342 15.24 5.80 8.56
C LEU A 342 14.23 6.84 9.03
N LEU A 343 13.29 6.45 9.89
CA LEU A 343 12.26 7.34 10.46
C LEU A 343 12.83 8.30 11.49
N GLU A 344 13.84 7.87 12.26
CA GLU A 344 14.46 8.64 13.34
C GLU A 344 15.64 9.52 12.88
N SER A 345 16.20 9.27 11.68
CA SER A 345 17.36 10.02 11.16
C SER A 345 17.00 10.90 9.97
N ALA A 346 17.05 12.22 10.15
CA ALA A 346 16.88 13.18 9.06
C ALA A 346 18.13 13.29 8.15
N THR A 347 19.24 12.64 8.50
CA THR A 347 20.45 12.58 7.67
C THR A 347 20.52 11.21 6.98
N PRO A 348 21.02 11.16 5.72
CA PRO A 348 21.19 9.88 5.03
C PRO A 348 22.04 8.91 5.84
N ILE A 349 21.55 7.69 5.96
CA ILE A 349 22.26 6.59 6.63
C ILE A 349 22.40 5.41 5.67
N LYS A 350 23.43 4.60 5.89
CA LYS A 350 23.56 3.33 5.20
C LYS A 350 22.51 2.35 5.73
N TRP A 351 21.64 1.83 4.85
CA TRP A 351 20.57 0.93 5.23
C TRP A 351 20.21 -0.01 4.09
N ASN A 352 20.59 -1.27 4.21
CA ASN A 352 20.28 -2.34 3.26
C ASN A 352 20.49 -1.97 1.78
N ASP A 353 21.61 -1.34 1.45
CA ASP A 353 21.89 -0.81 0.10
C ASP A 353 21.96 -1.91 -0.97
N ASP A 354 22.25 -3.16 -0.57
CA ASP A 354 22.29 -4.34 -1.45
C ASP A 354 20.93 -5.04 -1.57
N ARG A 355 19.85 -4.42 -1.06
CA ARG A 355 18.51 -5.00 -1.07
C ARG A 355 18.04 -5.30 -2.48
N LEU A 356 17.43 -6.48 -2.64
CA LEU A 356 16.65 -6.87 -3.81
C LEU A 356 15.16 -6.92 -3.44
N LEU A 357 14.32 -6.31 -4.27
CA LEU A 357 12.87 -6.49 -4.23
C LEU A 357 12.44 -7.26 -5.47
N PHE A 358 11.61 -8.27 -5.24
CA PHE A 358 11.06 -9.09 -6.30
C PHE A 358 9.57 -8.77 -6.44
N HIS A 359 9.13 -8.50 -7.68
CA HIS A 359 7.71 -8.32 -7.97
C HIS A 359 7.30 -9.30 -9.06
N HIS A 360 6.10 -9.81 -8.90
CA HIS A 360 5.45 -10.64 -9.88
C HIS A 360 3.95 -10.36 -9.84
N VAL A 361 3.33 -10.21 -11.00
CA VAL A 361 1.89 -9.92 -11.05
C VAL A 361 1.05 -11.07 -10.49
N GLY A 362 1.55 -12.31 -10.56
CA GLY A 362 0.71 -13.45 -10.27
C GLY A 362 -0.43 -13.58 -11.29
N ARG A 363 -1.65 -13.90 -10.82
CA ARG A 363 -2.89 -13.90 -11.60
C ARG A 363 -2.86 -14.78 -12.86
N TRP A 364 -1.99 -15.77 -12.89
CA TRP A 364 -1.99 -16.80 -13.95
C TRP A 364 -3.21 -17.71 -13.84
N PRO A 365 -3.62 -18.39 -14.93
CA PRO A 365 -4.64 -19.42 -14.85
C PRO A 365 -4.23 -20.55 -13.91
N SER A 366 -5.21 -21.16 -13.24
CA SER A 366 -4.98 -22.26 -12.30
C SER A 366 -4.15 -23.40 -12.93
N GLY A 367 -3.16 -23.89 -12.19
CA GLY A 367 -2.25 -24.95 -12.64
C GLY A 367 -1.12 -24.49 -13.56
N LEU A 368 -1.03 -23.20 -13.92
CA LEU A 368 -0.03 -22.70 -14.85
C LEU A 368 1.07 -21.85 -14.18
N GLY A 369 1.20 -21.91 -12.86
CA GLY A 369 2.20 -21.14 -12.13
C GLY A 369 3.62 -21.37 -12.59
N ALA A 370 4.02 -22.63 -12.89
CA ALA A 370 5.34 -22.96 -13.40
C ALA A 370 5.64 -22.28 -14.74
N ALA A 371 4.68 -22.27 -15.66
CA ALA A 371 4.82 -21.64 -16.98
C ALA A 371 4.91 -20.10 -16.89
N HIS A 372 4.48 -19.52 -15.75
CA HIS A 372 4.49 -18.08 -15.50
C HIS A 372 5.73 -17.59 -14.75
N LYS A 373 6.72 -18.44 -14.45
CA LYS A 373 7.94 -18.03 -13.73
C LYS A 373 8.51 -16.69 -14.22
N TYR A 374 8.52 -16.47 -15.52
CA TYR A 374 9.08 -15.27 -16.14
C TYR A 374 8.02 -14.33 -16.76
N ALA A 375 6.75 -14.60 -16.54
CA ALA A 375 5.70 -13.78 -17.07
C ALA A 375 5.34 -12.66 -16.08
N MET A 376 5.58 -11.41 -16.45
CA MET A 376 5.30 -10.24 -15.58
C MET A 376 6.12 -10.28 -14.28
N ALA A 377 7.43 -10.37 -14.42
CA ALA A 377 8.39 -10.49 -13.32
C ALA A 377 9.39 -9.35 -13.31
N SER A 378 9.83 -8.92 -12.12
CA SER A 378 10.91 -7.94 -11.98
C SER A 378 11.77 -8.16 -10.75
N VAL A 379 12.99 -7.61 -10.82
CA VAL A 379 13.92 -7.46 -9.69
C VAL A 379 14.32 -6.00 -9.62
N GLN A 380 14.19 -5.38 -8.46
CA GLN A 380 14.66 -4.02 -8.23
C GLN A 380 15.78 -3.99 -7.20
N THR A 381 16.80 -3.17 -7.46
CA THR A 381 17.88 -2.88 -6.52
C THR A 381 18.33 -1.42 -6.67
N GLY A 382 18.27 -0.63 -5.60
CA GLY A 382 18.50 0.80 -5.68
C GLY A 382 17.66 1.44 -6.79
N ASP A 383 18.32 2.15 -7.71
CA ASP A 383 17.68 2.81 -8.84
C ASP A 383 17.53 1.90 -10.09
N LEU A 384 17.88 0.61 -10.01
CA LEU A 384 17.85 -0.31 -11.16
C LEU A 384 16.67 -1.25 -11.11
N LEU A 385 16.00 -1.41 -12.25
CA LEU A 385 14.86 -2.31 -12.45
C LEU A 385 15.14 -3.29 -13.58
N LEU A 386 15.26 -4.57 -13.25
CA LEU A 386 15.31 -5.67 -14.20
C LEU A 386 13.89 -6.20 -14.42
N VAL A 387 13.47 -6.35 -15.68
CA VAL A 387 12.06 -6.61 -16.04
C VAL A 387 11.93 -7.67 -17.11
N ARG A 388 10.96 -8.57 -16.95
CA ARG A 388 10.33 -9.36 -18.03
C ARG A 388 8.83 -9.13 -17.97
N SER A 389 8.30 -8.30 -18.86
CA SER A 389 6.91 -7.86 -18.85
C SER A 389 6.01 -8.57 -19.86
N ARG A 390 6.52 -9.59 -20.55
CA ARG A 390 5.71 -10.36 -21.50
C ARG A 390 4.74 -11.31 -20.79
N PRO A 391 3.55 -11.56 -21.36
CA PRO A 391 2.73 -12.70 -20.97
C PRO A 391 3.47 -14.01 -21.27
N CYS A 392 3.05 -15.11 -20.63
CA CYS A 392 3.60 -16.42 -20.93
C CYS A 392 3.19 -16.87 -22.34
N ASP A 393 4.04 -17.72 -22.96
CA ASP A 393 3.77 -18.25 -24.30
C ASP A 393 3.01 -19.58 -24.28
N ASP A 394 2.62 -20.08 -23.10
CA ASP A 394 1.88 -21.33 -22.96
C ASP A 394 0.52 -21.26 -23.67
N PRO A 395 0.20 -22.20 -24.61
CA PRO A 395 -1.07 -22.23 -25.32
C PRO A 395 -2.28 -22.32 -24.40
N ALA A 396 -2.18 -23.04 -23.27
CA ALA A 396 -3.25 -23.17 -22.29
C ALA A 396 -3.55 -21.82 -21.62
N CYS A 397 -2.54 -21.00 -21.36
CA CYS A 397 -2.72 -19.64 -20.83
C CYS A 397 -3.57 -18.75 -21.75
N LYS A 398 -3.47 -18.93 -23.07
CA LYS A 398 -4.27 -18.17 -24.04
C LYS A 398 -5.77 -18.37 -23.89
N GLN A 399 -6.19 -19.50 -23.34
CA GLN A 399 -7.60 -19.84 -23.19
C GLN A 399 -8.23 -19.30 -21.90
N TYR A 400 -7.44 -19.11 -20.84
CA TYR A 400 -7.96 -18.95 -19.48
C TYR A 400 -7.62 -17.60 -18.80
N SER A 401 -6.73 -16.80 -19.35
CA SER A 401 -6.32 -15.56 -18.68
C SER A 401 -6.77 -14.31 -19.41
N SER A 402 -7.74 -13.59 -18.83
CA SER A 402 -8.13 -12.26 -19.32
C SER A 402 -6.94 -11.30 -19.32
N GLN A 403 -6.08 -11.38 -18.32
CA GLN A 403 -4.89 -10.54 -18.21
C GLN A 403 -3.82 -10.89 -19.24
N CYS A 404 -3.45 -12.16 -19.38
CA CYS A 404 -2.55 -12.59 -20.45
C CYS A 404 -3.15 -12.29 -21.84
N THR A 405 -4.45 -12.44 -22.00
CA THR A 405 -5.15 -12.09 -23.24
C THR A 405 -5.09 -10.59 -23.51
N THR A 406 -5.29 -9.75 -22.50
CA THR A 406 -5.18 -8.29 -22.61
C THR A 406 -3.79 -7.88 -23.04
N LEU A 407 -2.73 -8.41 -22.39
CA LEU A 407 -1.34 -8.11 -22.74
C LEU A 407 -0.99 -8.56 -24.15
N ARG A 408 -1.46 -9.73 -24.59
CA ARG A 408 -1.27 -10.19 -25.98
C ARG A 408 -2.03 -9.35 -26.99
N SER A 409 -3.20 -8.84 -26.62
CA SER A 409 -3.95 -7.92 -27.47
C SER A 409 -3.22 -6.59 -27.64
N VAL A 410 -2.55 -6.10 -26.60
CA VAL A 410 -1.68 -4.91 -26.65
C VAL A 410 -0.46 -5.19 -27.54
N GLU A 411 0.19 -6.36 -27.43
CA GLU A 411 1.29 -6.78 -28.33
C GLU A 411 0.87 -6.83 -29.79
N ALA A 412 -0.37 -7.26 -30.06
CA ALA A 412 -0.92 -7.31 -31.40
C ALA A 412 -1.45 -5.97 -31.91
N GLY A 413 -1.26 -4.87 -31.16
CA GLY A 413 -1.73 -3.53 -31.51
C GLY A 413 -3.21 -3.28 -31.22
N ALA A 414 -3.88 -4.18 -30.50
CA ALA A 414 -5.24 -3.93 -30.05
C ALA A 414 -5.21 -3.04 -28.80
N THR A 415 -6.12 -2.07 -28.72
CA THR A 415 -6.34 -1.26 -27.52
C THR A 415 -7.01 -2.09 -26.45
N ALA A 416 -6.47 -2.12 -25.23
CA ALA A 416 -7.18 -2.66 -24.08
C ALA A 416 -8.46 -1.82 -23.85
N ALA A 417 -9.55 -2.47 -23.48
CA ALA A 417 -10.86 -1.82 -23.34
C ALA A 417 -10.86 -0.67 -22.29
N THR A 418 -9.86 -0.62 -21.43
CA THR A 418 -9.65 0.41 -20.39
C THR A 418 -8.64 1.50 -20.80
N TYR A 419 -7.93 1.34 -21.90
CA TYR A 419 -6.93 2.29 -22.40
C TYR A 419 -7.26 2.65 -23.83
N THR A 420 -8.06 3.67 -24.01
CA THR A 420 -8.58 4.10 -25.34
C THR A 420 -7.63 4.99 -26.11
N LYS A 421 -6.45 5.35 -25.55
CA LYS A 421 -5.56 6.36 -26.14
C LYS A 421 -4.21 5.78 -26.54
N ALA A 422 -3.49 6.55 -27.38
CA ALA A 422 -2.29 6.18 -28.12
C ALA A 422 -1.12 5.59 -27.29
N ASP A 423 -1.21 5.60 -25.96
CA ASP A 423 -0.16 5.16 -25.05
C ASP A 423 -0.45 3.84 -24.32
N ALA A 424 -1.52 3.10 -24.67
CA ALA A 424 -1.77 1.80 -24.08
C ALA A 424 -0.52 0.88 -24.16
N GLN A 425 0.14 0.89 -25.32
CA GLN A 425 1.37 0.16 -25.54
C GLN A 425 2.54 0.65 -24.66
N PHE A 426 2.59 1.94 -24.35
CA PHE A 426 3.58 2.50 -23.44
C PHE A 426 3.31 2.09 -21.98
N HIS A 427 2.08 2.17 -21.52
CA HIS A 427 1.74 1.83 -20.13
C HIS A 427 1.92 0.34 -19.84
N TRP A 428 1.51 -0.53 -20.73
CA TRP A 428 1.68 -1.97 -20.55
C TRP A 428 3.08 -2.47 -20.86
N GLY A 429 3.75 -1.86 -21.81
CA GLY A 429 5.15 -2.04 -22.19
C GLY A 429 5.66 -3.48 -22.17
N VAL A 430 5.90 -4.04 -23.33
CA VAL A 430 6.33 -5.44 -23.49
C VAL A 430 7.82 -5.52 -23.74
N THR A 431 8.55 -6.30 -22.93
CA THR A 431 9.96 -6.56 -23.16
C THR A 431 10.16 -7.56 -24.31
N PRO A 432 11.34 -7.58 -24.96
CA PRO A 432 11.63 -8.56 -26.00
C PRO A 432 11.48 -10.03 -25.54
N PRO A 433 11.12 -10.96 -26.44
CA PRO A 433 10.94 -12.36 -26.10
C PRO A 433 12.19 -12.99 -25.48
N GLY A 434 11.97 -13.84 -24.46
CA GLY A 434 13.00 -14.71 -23.90
C GLY A 434 14.13 -14.03 -23.12
N ARG A 435 14.13 -12.69 -22.99
CA ARG A 435 15.20 -11.96 -22.31
C ARG A 435 14.69 -10.96 -21.29
N TRP A 436 15.56 -10.62 -20.36
CA TRP A 436 15.39 -9.53 -19.42
C TRP A 436 15.77 -8.19 -20.07
N SER A 437 15.10 -7.11 -19.64
CA SER A 437 15.47 -5.72 -19.91
C SER A 437 15.83 -5.03 -18.61
N LEU A 438 16.83 -4.15 -18.62
CA LEU A 438 17.36 -3.43 -17.44
C LEU A 438 17.22 -1.93 -17.63
N PHE A 439 16.69 -1.22 -16.63
CA PHE A 439 16.45 0.22 -16.66
C PHE A 439 17.04 0.91 -15.44
N ASP A 440 17.48 2.16 -15.62
CA ASP A 440 17.92 3.06 -14.56
C ASP A 440 16.76 4.03 -14.25
N LEU A 441 16.03 3.77 -13.19
CA LEU A 441 14.80 4.49 -12.83
C LEU A 441 15.03 5.96 -12.46
N LYS A 442 16.24 6.31 -12.03
CA LYS A 442 16.61 7.69 -11.70
C LYS A 442 16.83 8.53 -12.95
N LYS A 443 17.44 7.97 -13.98
CA LYS A 443 17.73 8.64 -15.24
C LYS A 443 16.61 8.49 -16.26
N ASP A 444 15.87 7.39 -16.18
CA ASP A 444 14.84 6.98 -17.14
C ASP A 444 13.62 6.39 -16.41
N PRO A 445 12.85 7.19 -15.67
CA PRO A 445 11.67 6.73 -14.93
C PRO A 445 10.59 6.12 -15.85
N ALA A 446 10.60 6.48 -17.14
CA ALA A 446 9.71 5.96 -18.17
C ALA A 446 10.19 4.62 -18.77
N CYS A 447 11.37 4.12 -18.39
CA CYS A 447 11.93 2.86 -18.85
C CYS A 447 11.99 2.75 -20.39
N ARG A 448 12.59 3.73 -21.07
CA ARG A 448 12.71 3.80 -22.54
C ARG A 448 14.03 3.21 -23.03
N ASN A 449 15.09 3.25 -22.22
CA ASN A 449 16.46 2.89 -22.60
C ASN A 449 16.87 1.59 -21.92
N ASP A 450 16.83 0.48 -22.66
CA ASP A 450 17.22 -0.86 -22.17
C ASP A 450 18.75 -0.98 -22.10
N LEU A 451 19.28 -1.09 -20.88
CA LEU A 451 20.69 -1.22 -20.55
C LEU A 451 21.17 -2.69 -20.46
N ALA A 452 20.30 -3.69 -20.73
CA ALA A 452 20.60 -5.09 -20.48
C ALA A 452 21.82 -5.60 -21.24
N THR A 453 22.05 -5.12 -22.45
CA THR A 453 23.22 -5.48 -23.26
C THR A 453 24.49 -4.77 -22.78
N GLU A 454 24.38 -3.49 -22.45
CA GLU A 454 25.52 -2.67 -21.96
C GLU A 454 26.00 -3.17 -20.58
N ARG A 455 25.06 -3.60 -19.71
CA ARG A 455 25.33 -4.09 -18.35
C ARG A 455 25.04 -5.59 -18.23
N SER A 456 25.55 -6.40 -19.17
CA SER A 456 25.22 -7.81 -19.30
C SER A 456 25.54 -8.64 -18.04
N GLU A 457 26.67 -8.41 -17.38
CA GLU A 457 27.05 -9.11 -16.15
C GLU A 457 26.08 -8.83 -15.00
N LEU A 458 25.68 -7.56 -14.81
CA LEU A 458 24.71 -7.17 -13.79
C LEU A 458 23.32 -7.75 -14.12
N THR A 459 22.93 -7.71 -15.39
CA THR A 459 21.68 -8.31 -15.87
C THR A 459 21.63 -9.80 -15.55
N ALA A 460 22.70 -10.54 -15.83
CA ALA A 460 22.81 -11.95 -15.52
C ALA A 460 22.78 -12.24 -14.01
N LYS A 461 23.46 -11.42 -13.20
CA LYS A 461 23.47 -11.54 -11.74
C LYS A 461 22.07 -11.36 -11.16
N LEU A 462 21.34 -10.32 -11.57
CA LEU A 462 19.99 -10.04 -11.09
C LEU A 462 19.00 -11.12 -11.56
N ALA A 463 19.13 -11.60 -12.80
CA ALA A 463 18.32 -12.69 -13.31
C ALA A 463 18.53 -13.99 -12.51
N ALA A 464 19.78 -14.33 -12.17
CA ALA A 464 20.09 -15.47 -11.32
C ALA A 464 19.52 -15.32 -9.90
N SER A 465 19.52 -14.09 -9.35
CA SER A 465 18.88 -13.82 -8.04
C SER A 465 17.36 -14.04 -8.10
N TYR A 466 16.71 -13.66 -9.21
CA TYR A 466 15.30 -13.96 -9.43
C TYR A 466 15.02 -15.47 -9.48
N ASP A 467 15.84 -16.23 -10.16
CA ASP A 467 15.70 -17.69 -10.24
C ASP A 467 15.79 -18.33 -8.86
N GLN A 468 16.81 -17.95 -8.07
CA GLN A 468 16.97 -18.44 -6.69
C GLN A 468 15.77 -18.09 -5.80
N TRP A 469 15.29 -16.84 -5.91
CA TRP A 469 14.13 -16.40 -5.16
C TRP A 469 12.88 -17.21 -5.52
N TRP A 470 12.56 -17.34 -6.82
CA TRP A 470 11.40 -18.10 -7.30
C TRP A 470 11.47 -19.56 -6.84
N ASP A 471 12.61 -20.22 -7.06
CA ASP A 471 12.78 -21.63 -6.71
C ASP A 471 12.69 -21.88 -5.19
N SER A 472 13.06 -20.89 -4.38
CA SER A 472 12.93 -20.93 -2.91
C SER A 472 11.48 -20.87 -2.42
N LEU A 473 10.60 -20.16 -3.11
CA LEU A 473 9.23 -19.93 -2.66
C LEU A 473 8.19 -20.81 -3.36
N TYR A 474 8.42 -21.20 -4.61
CA TYR A 474 7.46 -21.91 -5.44
C TYR A 474 6.89 -23.19 -4.79
N PRO A 475 7.70 -24.10 -4.17
CA PRO A 475 7.16 -25.29 -3.52
C PRO A 475 6.21 -24.98 -2.35
N ALA A 476 6.49 -23.92 -1.58
CA ALA A 476 5.62 -23.52 -0.47
C ALA A 476 4.32 -22.86 -1.01
N MET A 477 4.44 -22.02 -2.03
CA MET A 477 3.30 -21.39 -2.70
C MET A 477 2.30 -22.43 -3.21
N ILE A 478 2.77 -23.49 -3.87
CA ILE A 478 1.90 -24.57 -4.37
C ILE A 478 1.19 -25.29 -3.22
N ARG A 479 1.92 -25.67 -2.17
CA ARG A 479 1.33 -26.36 -0.99
C ARG A 479 0.25 -25.53 -0.31
N LEU A 480 0.36 -24.20 -0.36
CA LEU A 480 -0.60 -23.28 0.25
C LEU A 480 -1.75 -22.89 -0.70
N GLY A 481 -1.86 -23.54 -1.85
CA GLY A 481 -2.96 -23.30 -2.79
C GLY A 481 -2.77 -22.11 -3.73
N GLY A 482 -1.57 -21.55 -3.81
CA GLY A 482 -1.27 -20.38 -4.65
C GLY A 482 -1.40 -20.63 -6.16
N ASP A 483 -1.63 -21.87 -6.57
CA ASP A 483 -1.88 -22.24 -7.97
C ASP A 483 -3.14 -23.13 -8.14
N GLN A 484 -4.01 -23.14 -7.11
CA GLN A 484 -5.24 -23.94 -7.09
C GLN A 484 -6.44 -23.08 -7.52
N GLY A 485 -7.46 -23.75 -8.01
CA GLY A 485 -8.74 -23.19 -8.40
C GLY A 485 -9.27 -23.88 -9.66
N GLU A 486 -10.54 -23.72 -9.95
CA GLU A 486 -11.06 -24.11 -11.26
C GLU A 486 -10.56 -23.13 -12.32
N PRO A 487 -10.21 -23.59 -13.54
CA PRO A 487 -9.91 -22.68 -14.63
C PRO A 487 -11.13 -21.77 -14.83
N GLU A 488 -10.88 -20.45 -14.95
CA GLU A 488 -11.95 -19.49 -15.28
C GLU A 488 -12.75 -20.03 -16.46
N PRO A 489 -14.08 -20.16 -16.35
CA PRO A 489 -14.88 -20.60 -17.48
C PRO A 489 -14.65 -19.63 -18.63
N LEU A 490 -14.37 -20.17 -19.82
CA LEU A 490 -14.25 -19.39 -21.05
C LEU A 490 -15.39 -18.38 -21.08
N SER A 491 -15.09 -17.11 -21.03
CA SER A 491 -16.10 -16.06 -21.13
C SER A 491 -16.87 -16.33 -22.43
N LYS A 492 -18.05 -16.95 -22.32
CA LYS A 492 -19.01 -17.00 -23.42
C LYS A 492 -19.20 -15.54 -23.81
N GLY A 493 -18.66 -15.19 -24.98
CA GLY A 493 -18.68 -13.85 -25.50
C GLY A 493 -20.04 -13.23 -25.19
N ARG A 494 -20.02 -12.07 -24.54
CA ARG A 494 -21.24 -11.28 -24.34
C ARG A 494 -21.90 -11.12 -25.69
N ALA A 495 -22.86 -12.00 -25.97
CA ALA A 495 -23.77 -11.80 -27.09
C ALA A 495 -24.37 -10.41 -26.86
N LYS A 496 -24.01 -9.47 -27.72
CA LYS A 496 -24.67 -8.17 -27.82
C LYS A 496 -26.17 -8.44 -27.90
N LYS A 497 -26.88 -8.27 -26.81
CA LYS A 497 -28.30 -8.01 -26.90
C LYS A 497 -28.46 -6.60 -27.45
N GLN A 498 -28.49 -6.50 -28.77
CA GLN A 498 -29.20 -5.41 -29.42
C GLN A 498 -30.67 -5.59 -29.06
N LYS A 499 -31.19 -4.70 -28.27
CA LYS A 499 -32.58 -4.22 -28.37
C LYS A 499 -32.66 -2.84 -27.77
#